data_964f501912a12518cf7b4f26875722fb
#
_entry.id   964f501912a12518cf7b4f26875722fb
#
_cell.length_a   1.000
_cell.length_b   1.000
_cell.length_c   1.000
_cell.angle_alpha   90.00
_cell.angle_beta   90.00
_cell.angle_gamma   90.00
#
_symmetry.space_group_name_H-M   'P 1'
#
loop_
_entity.id
_entity.type
_entity.pdbx_description
1 polymer ?
#
loop_
_entity_poly.entity_id
_entity_poly.type
_entity_poly.pdbx_seq_one_letter_code
_entity_poly.pdbx_strand_id
1 'polypeptide(L)'
;HLPHDTLPKAVAVVDPRRADDTSPFKGLCGAGVAFKLCAALDGCPPEEMLDYCGDLAAVGTVADVMPLTGENRTLVKAGLHLLQHSDRPGLLSAMPLPPASTRRAGWTAL
;
A
#
# COMPACT_ATOMS: atom_id res chain seq x y z
N HIS A 1 9.96 -6.07 7.07
CA HIS A 1 10.94 -6.85 7.83
C HIS A 1 12.25 -6.09 7.98
N LEU A 2 13.07 -6.44 8.96
CA LEU A 2 14.41 -5.89 9.09
C LEU A 2 15.32 -6.49 8.01
N PRO A 3 16.17 -5.70 7.37
CA PRO A 3 17.12 -6.22 6.39
C PRO A 3 18.12 -7.17 7.07
N HIS A 4 18.61 -8.14 6.31
CA HIS A 4 19.71 -8.98 6.75
C HIS A 4 21.04 -8.20 6.74
N ASP A 5 22.01 -8.65 7.53
CA ASP A 5 23.35 -8.04 7.59
C ASP A 5 24.06 -8.01 6.23
N THR A 6 23.72 -8.97 5.36
CA THR A 6 24.23 -9.04 3.99
C THR A 6 23.10 -8.84 3.00
N LEU A 7 23.23 -7.84 2.14
CA LEU A 7 22.26 -7.58 1.09
C LEU A 7 22.36 -8.63 -0.03
N PRO A 8 21.23 -8.98 -0.66
CA PRO A 8 21.24 -9.87 -1.81
C PRO A 8 22.00 -9.24 -2.99
N LYS A 9 22.62 -10.08 -3.83
CA LYS A 9 23.25 -9.63 -5.08
C LYS A 9 22.17 -9.26 -6.09
N ALA A 10 21.85 -7.99 -6.16
CA ALA A 10 20.84 -7.43 -7.04
C ALA A 10 21.34 -6.10 -7.64
N VAL A 11 20.69 -5.62 -8.71
CA VAL A 11 20.99 -4.32 -9.30
C VAL A 11 20.74 -3.19 -8.30
N ALA A 12 19.68 -3.32 -7.51
CA ALA A 12 19.36 -2.43 -6.40
C ALA A 12 18.57 -3.18 -5.33
N VAL A 13 18.66 -2.72 -4.08
CA VAL A 13 17.85 -3.21 -2.96
C VAL A 13 17.17 -2.01 -2.34
N VAL A 14 15.84 -1.96 -2.46
CA VAL A 14 15.01 -0.88 -1.93
C VAL A 14 14.34 -1.36 -0.65
N ASP A 15 14.79 -0.85 0.47
CA ASP A 15 14.23 -1.13 1.79
C ASP A 15 14.43 0.09 2.69
N PRO A 16 13.36 0.79 3.10
CA PRO A 16 13.45 1.97 3.95
C PRO A 16 14.08 1.70 5.32
N ARG A 17 14.16 0.44 5.75
CA ARG A 17 14.74 0.06 7.05
C ARG A 17 16.24 -0.19 7.02
N ARG A 18 16.87 -0.09 5.88
CA ARG A 18 18.34 -0.14 5.80
C ARG A 18 18.96 1.01 6.56
N ALA A 19 20.12 0.77 7.15
CA ALA A 19 20.83 1.77 7.95
C ALA A 19 21.31 2.99 7.11
N ASP A 20 21.57 2.76 5.83
CA ASP A 20 22.02 3.78 4.86
C ASP A 20 20.86 4.45 4.08
N ASP A 21 19.62 4.05 4.31
CA ASP A 21 18.46 4.65 3.68
C ASP A 21 18.06 5.97 4.36
N THR A 22 17.79 6.99 3.57
CA THR A 22 17.44 8.35 4.04
C THR A 22 15.96 8.67 3.99
N SER A 23 15.11 7.69 3.64
CA SER A 23 13.65 7.89 3.58
C SER A 23 13.10 8.36 4.92
N PRO A 24 12.25 9.38 4.95
CA PRO A 24 11.72 9.93 6.20
C PRO A 24 10.73 8.98 6.89
N PHE A 25 10.08 8.09 6.15
CA PHE A 25 9.12 7.13 6.65
C PHE A 25 9.61 5.69 6.48
N LYS A 26 9.87 5.03 7.59
CA LYS A 26 10.43 3.67 7.66
C LYS A 26 9.37 2.57 7.82
N GLY A 27 8.11 2.95 7.92
CA GLY A 27 6.99 2.07 8.30
C GLY A 27 6.25 1.41 7.16
N LEU A 28 6.73 1.48 5.91
CA LEU A 28 6.07 0.84 4.78
C LEU A 28 6.24 -0.69 4.82
N CYS A 29 5.18 -1.42 4.47
CA CYS A 29 5.27 -2.85 4.12
C CYS A 29 5.84 -3.03 2.71
N GLY A 30 6.13 -4.26 2.30
CA GLY A 30 6.64 -4.55 0.96
C GLY A 30 5.75 -4.02 -0.17
N ALA A 31 4.42 -4.12 -0.03
CA ALA A 31 3.47 -3.56 -1.00
C ALA A 31 3.55 -2.02 -1.06
N GLY A 32 3.72 -1.35 0.09
CA GLY A 32 3.91 0.10 0.14
C GLY A 32 5.22 0.55 -0.50
N VAL A 33 6.31 -0.20 -0.31
CA VAL A 33 7.59 0.06 -0.98
C VAL A 33 7.45 -0.14 -2.49
N ALA A 34 6.81 -1.21 -2.93
CA ALA A 34 6.55 -1.47 -4.36
C ALA A 34 5.71 -0.35 -4.98
N PHE A 35 4.68 0.13 -4.29
CA PHE A 35 3.87 1.27 -4.71
C PHE A 35 4.73 2.52 -4.96
N LYS A 36 5.62 2.87 -4.02
CA LYS A 36 6.54 4.01 -4.17
C LYS A 36 7.52 3.81 -5.33
N LEU A 37 8.02 2.59 -5.51
CA LEU A 37 8.91 2.25 -6.62
C LEU A 37 8.18 2.40 -7.96
N CYS A 38 6.94 1.92 -8.09
CA CYS A 38 6.14 2.10 -9.30
C CYS A 38 5.96 3.59 -9.65
N ALA A 39 5.61 4.43 -8.69
CA ALA A 39 5.50 5.87 -8.90
C ALA A 39 6.83 6.49 -9.39
N ALA A 40 7.95 6.09 -8.78
CA ALA A 40 9.26 6.59 -9.17
C ALA A 40 9.68 6.14 -10.58
N LEU A 41 9.37 4.90 -10.97
CA LEU A 41 9.68 4.37 -12.29
C LEU A 41 8.81 5.01 -13.39
N ASP A 42 7.55 5.28 -13.08
CA ASP A 42 6.61 5.92 -13.99
C ASP A 42 6.82 7.45 -14.06
N GLY A 43 7.60 8.00 -13.14
CA GLY A 43 7.89 9.43 -13.07
C GLY A 43 6.68 10.28 -12.64
N CYS A 44 5.67 9.66 -12.04
CA CYS A 44 4.48 10.33 -11.56
C CYS A 44 4.52 10.56 -10.03
N PRO A 45 3.81 11.57 -9.52
CA PRO A 45 3.65 11.73 -8.09
C PRO A 45 2.86 10.55 -7.49
N PRO A 46 3.11 10.18 -6.21
CA PRO A 46 2.41 9.06 -5.57
C PRO A 46 0.89 9.17 -5.59
N GLU A 47 0.34 10.37 -5.61
CA GLU A 47 -1.10 10.63 -5.66
C GLU A 47 -1.72 10.12 -6.97
N GLU A 48 -1.04 10.24 -8.09
CA GLU A 48 -1.50 9.70 -9.38
C GLU A 48 -1.39 8.17 -9.40
N MET A 49 -0.34 7.61 -8.79
CA MET A 49 -0.18 6.16 -8.69
C MET A 49 -1.26 5.48 -7.83
N LEU A 50 -1.93 6.23 -6.93
CA LEU A 50 -3.02 5.69 -6.13
C LEU A 50 -4.13 5.09 -7.00
N ASP A 51 -4.52 5.75 -8.07
CA ASP A 51 -5.60 5.29 -8.96
C ASP A 51 -5.26 3.95 -9.65
N TYR A 52 -3.97 3.67 -9.83
CA TYR A 52 -3.51 2.43 -10.47
C TYR A 52 -3.36 1.25 -9.52
N CYS A 53 -2.84 1.46 -8.32
CA CYS A 53 -2.52 0.36 -7.42
C CYS A 53 -2.63 0.69 -5.92
N GLY A 54 -3.29 1.80 -5.58
CA GLY A 54 -3.50 2.18 -4.18
C GLY A 54 -4.33 1.18 -3.40
N ASP A 55 -5.29 0.53 -4.06
CA ASP A 55 -6.10 -0.55 -3.49
C ASP A 55 -5.23 -1.75 -3.07
N LEU A 56 -4.32 -2.19 -3.93
CA LEU A 56 -3.39 -3.29 -3.65
C LEU A 56 -2.40 -2.94 -2.53
N ALA A 57 -1.87 -1.72 -2.54
CA ALA A 57 -0.97 -1.23 -1.51
C ALA A 57 -1.66 -1.13 -0.14
N ALA A 58 -2.93 -0.71 -0.11
CA ALA A 58 -3.73 -0.69 1.11
C ALA A 58 -4.00 -2.10 1.65
N VAL A 59 -4.40 -3.04 0.78
CA VAL A 59 -4.60 -4.45 1.18
C VAL A 59 -3.32 -5.02 1.77
N GLY A 60 -2.17 -4.84 1.11
CA GLY A 60 -0.89 -5.31 1.63
C GLY A 60 -0.50 -4.68 2.96
N THR A 61 -0.75 -3.38 3.14
CA THR A 61 -0.46 -2.67 4.38
C THR A 61 -1.29 -3.19 5.56
N VAL A 62 -2.59 -3.44 5.32
CA VAL A 62 -3.50 -3.99 6.35
C VAL A 62 -3.20 -5.46 6.63
N ALA A 63 -2.98 -6.27 5.60
CA ALA A 63 -2.68 -7.69 5.75
C ALA A 63 -1.37 -7.93 6.51
N ASP A 64 -0.38 -7.07 6.35
CA ASP A 64 0.90 -7.13 7.06
C ASP A 64 0.83 -6.48 8.46
N VAL A 65 -0.37 -6.08 8.89
CA VAL A 65 -0.65 -5.48 10.22
C VAL A 65 0.27 -4.28 10.51
N MET A 66 0.53 -3.47 9.50
CA MET A 66 1.38 -2.29 9.66
C MET A 66 0.69 -1.20 10.48
N PRO A 67 1.43 -0.46 11.32
CA PRO A 67 0.87 0.68 12.03
C PRO A 67 0.27 1.72 11.06
N LEU A 68 -0.99 2.08 11.27
CA LEU A 68 -1.73 3.04 10.43
C LEU A 68 -1.41 4.49 10.84
N THR A 69 -0.13 4.83 10.77
CA THR A 69 0.41 6.16 11.04
C THR A 69 1.10 6.74 9.82
N GLY A 70 1.31 8.04 9.75
CA GLY A 70 2.02 8.69 8.67
C GLY A 70 1.49 8.30 7.29
N GLU A 71 2.38 7.92 6.38
CA GLU A 71 2.06 7.56 5.00
C GLU A 71 1.12 6.34 4.92
N ASN A 72 1.26 5.36 5.81
CA ASN A 72 0.38 4.18 5.83
C ASN A 72 -1.09 4.57 6.05
N ARG A 73 -1.36 5.54 6.92
CA ARG A 73 -2.72 6.03 7.16
C ARG A 73 -3.33 6.64 5.90
N THR A 74 -2.57 7.47 5.20
CA THR A 74 -3.01 8.11 3.96
C THR A 74 -3.25 7.07 2.87
N LEU A 75 -2.30 6.16 2.68
CA LEU A 75 -2.37 5.09 1.70
C LEU A 75 -3.58 4.17 1.93
N VAL A 76 -3.78 3.72 3.16
CA VAL A 76 -4.91 2.84 3.51
C VAL A 76 -6.23 3.56 3.38
N LYS A 77 -6.34 4.82 3.81
CA LYS A 77 -7.57 5.60 3.66
C LYS A 77 -7.98 5.76 2.19
N ALA A 78 -7.03 6.12 1.33
CA ALA A 78 -7.27 6.25 -0.11
C ALA A 78 -7.60 4.89 -0.75
N GLY A 79 -6.80 3.86 -0.45
CA GLY A 79 -6.99 2.53 -1.01
C GLY A 79 -8.29 1.85 -0.58
N LEU A 80 -8.78 2.07 0.64
CA LEU A 80 -10.10 1.58 1.08
C LEU A 80 -11.24 2.22 0.27
N HIS A 81 -11.10 3.48 -0.10
CA HIS A 81 -12.08 4.13 -0.99
C HIS A 81 -12.06 3.48 -2.37
N LEU A 82 -10.87 3.24 -2.93
CA LEU A 82 -10.71 2.59 -4.23
C LEU A 82 -11.23 1.15 -4.22
N LEU A 83 -11.02 0.40 -3.15
CA LEU A 83 -11.53 -0.96 -2.98
C LEU A 83 -13.06 -1.06 -3.09
N GLN A 84 -13.79 -0.04 -2.67
CA GLN A 84 -15.25 -0.01 -2.78
C GLN A 84 -15.74 0.03 -4.23
N HIS A 85 -14.90 0.45 -5.15
CA HIS A 85 -15.19 0.63 -6.57
C HIS A 85 -14.25 -0.20 -7.45
N SER A 86 -13.45 -1.07 -6.85
CA SER A 86 -12.50 -1.91 -7.57
C SER A 86 -13.23 -2.91 -8.47
N ASP A 87 -12.76 -3.04 -9.69
CA ASP A 87 -13.20 -4.02 -10.68
C ASP A 87 -12.22 -5.21 -10.81
N ARG A 88 -11.19 -5.26 -9.95
CA ARG A 88 -10.18 -6.32 -9.96
C ARG A 88 -10.79 -7.66 -9.51
N PRO A 89 -10.87 -8.68 -10.39
CA PRO A 89 -11.52 -9.95 -10.05
C PRO A 89 -10.90 -10.64 -8.83
N GLY A 90 -9.58 -10.56 -8.67
CA GLY A 90 -8.88 -11.14 -7.53
C GLY A 90 -9.27 -10.52 -6.20
N LEU A 91 -9.39 -9.19 -6.15
CA LEU A 91 -9.84 -8.50 -4.93
C LEU A 91 -11.32 -8.77 -4.63
N LEU A 92 -12.16 -8.78 -5.65
CA LEU A 92 -13.59 -9.11 -5.49
C LEU A 92 -13.83 -10.52 -4.97
N SER A 93 -12.97 -11.47 -5.36
CA SER A 93 -13.05 -12.86 -4.89
C SER A 93 -12.50 -13.04 -3.47
N ALA A 94 -11.40 -12.36 -3.14
CA ALA A 94 -10.72 -12.50 -1.86
C ALA A 94 -11.39 -11.71 -0.73
N MET A 95 -12.11 -10.65 -1.07
CA MET A 95 -12.82 -9.79 -0.12
C MET A 95 -14.31 -9.82 -0.46
N PRO A 96 -15.10 -10.72 0.16
CA PRO A 96 -16.56 -10.68 0.02
C PRO A 96 -17.05 -9.36 0.63
N LEU A 97 -17.08 -8.33 -0.21
CA LEU A 97 -17.62 -7.04 0.18
C LEU A 97 -19.11 -7.21 0.43
N PRO A 98 -19.66 -6.63 1.50
CA PRO A 98 -21.10 -6.66 1.73
C PRO A 98 -21.84 -6.06 0.52
N PRO A 99 -23.07 -6.48 0.23
CA PRO A 99 -23.85 -5.98 -0.90
C PRO A 99 -23.87 -4.45 -0.92
N ALA A 100 -23.97 -3.87 -2.11
CA ALA A 100 -23.88 -2.42 -2.34
C ALA A 100 -24.82 -1.56 -1.45
N SER A 101 -25.96 -2.12 -1.05
CA SER A 101 -26.91 -1.51 -0.12
C SER A 101 -26.33 -1.32 1.31
N THR A 102 -25.42 -2.18 1.71
CA THR A 102 -24.79 -2.17 3.06
C THR A 102 -23.48 -1.37 3.07
N ARG A 103 -22.87 -1.16 1.88
CA ARG A 103 -21.59 -0.44 1.73
C ARG A 103 -21.65 1.04 2.06
N ARG A 104 -22.85 1.66 1.97
CA ARG A 104 -23.00 3.10 2.23
C ARG A 104 -23.06 3.47 3.72
N ALA A 105 -23.38 2.53 4.62
CA ALA A 105 -23.70 2.86 6.01
C ALA A 105 -22.55 2.64 7.01
N GLY A 106 -21.50 1.91 6.66
CA GLY A 106 -20.52 1.41 7.63
C GLY A 106 -19.11 2.01 7.59
N TRP A 107 -18.74 2.70 6.51
CA TRP A 107 -17.33 3.10 6.29
C TRP A 107 -17.05 4.60 6.43
N THR A 108 -18.06 5.39 6.77
CA THR A 108 -17.91 6.83 7.02
C THR A 108 -17.46 7.18 8.43
N ALA A 109 -17.21 6.18 9.29
CA ALA A 109 -16.96 6.37 10.73
C ALA A 109 -15.54 5.91 11.18
N LEU A 110 -14.54 5.95 10.30
CA LEU A 110 -13.14 5.78 10.73
C LEU A 110 -12.29 6.99 10.35
#